data_8cc7ee16fe2ae9c2f98d275124dad3dc
#
_entry.id   8cc7ee16fe2ae9c2f98d275124dad3dc
#
_cell.length_a   1.000
_cell.length_b   1.000
_cell.length_c   1.000
_cell.angle_alpha   90.00
_cell.angle_beta   90.00
_cell.angle_gamma   90.00
#
_symmetry.space_group_name_H-M   'P 1'
#
loop_
_entity.id
_entity.type
_entity.pdbx_description
1 polymer ?
#
loop_
_entity_poly.entity_id
_entity_poly.type
_entity_poly.pdbx_seq_one_letter_code
_entity_poly.pdbx_strand_id
1 'polypeptide(L)'
;PPDYETRMAILQKKAADDGFSLDSEVIEFIAHSCTSSVRELEGAVIKLLAYSSLTNQEITPDLAKTAFRGALGRQQETGPVLSPERIREIVARRWRVRADALTSKRRTKDLTVPRQVAMFLIKESFDLSLGRIGELFGGRDHSTVIHSIRKVEEEMERDPAFRELVHAARKDFSGTDSASS
;
A
#
# COMPACT_ATOMS: atom_id res chain seq x y z
N PRO A 1 12.91 15.47 1.29
CA PRO A 1 12.32 15.39 2.64
C PRO A 1 13.19 16.16 3.61
N PRO A 2 12.59 16.83 4.60
CA PRO A 2 13.33 17.58 5.61
C PRO A 2 14.21 16.64 6.46
N ASP A 3 15.35 17.14 6.93
CA ASP A 3 16.18 16.42 7.89
C ASP A 3 15.49 16.29 9.25
N TYR A 4 16.09 15.56 10.19
CA TYR A 4 15.48 15.28 11.49
C TYR A 4 15.25 16.55 12.33
N GLU A 5 16.24 17.46 12.37
CA GLU A 5 16.14 18.71 13.11
C GLU A 5 15.07 19.64 12.53
N THR A 6 14.99 19.73 11.22
CA THR A 6 13.94 20.48 10.53
C THR A 6 12.55 19.89 10.81
N ARG A 7 12.40 18.56 10.87
CA ARG A 7 11.14 17.92 11.23
C ARG A 7 10.70 18.28 12.66
N MET A 8 11.62 18.24 13.61
CA MET A 8 11.34 18.66 15.00
C MET A 8 10.89 20.11 15.08
N ALA A 9 11.59 21.02 14.39
CA ALA A 9 11.24 22.45 14.35
C ALA A 9 9.85 22.71 13.75
N ILE A 10 9.50 21.99 12.67
CA ILE A 10 8.16 22.06 12.04
C ILE A 10 7.08 21.59 13.01
N LEU A 11 7.29 20.48 13.73
CA LEU A 11 6.34 19.95 14.70
C LEU A 11 6.13 20.91 15.89
N GLN A 12 7.21 21.48 16.43
CA GLN A 12 7.14 22.47 17.50
C GLN A 12 6.37 23.71 17.07
N LYS A 13 6.69 24.24 15.89
CA LYS A 13 6.00 25.42 15.35
C LYS A 13 4.52 25.13 15.13
N LYS A 14 4.18 23.99 14.53
CA LYS A 14 2.79 23.62 14.26
C LYS A 14 1.99 23.47 15.56
N ALA A 15 2.56 22.84 16.58
CA ALA A 15 1.94 22.74 17.89
C ALA A 15 1.66 24.11 18.50
N ALA A 16 2.62 25.00 18.45
CA ALA A 16 2.49 26.38 18.96
C ALA A 16 1.43 27.18 18.18
N ASP A 17 1.41 27.07 16.85
CA ASP A 17 0.45 27.77 15.98
C ASP A 17 -1.00 27.26 16.24
N ASP A 18 -1.17 26.00 16.57
CA ASP A 18 -2.47 25.39 16.90
C ASP A 18 -2.84 25.52 18.39
N GLY A 19 -2.02 26.22 19.20
CA GLY A 19 -2.30 26.60 20.58
C GLY A 19 -2.14 25.49 21.64
N PHE A 20 -1.33 24.43 21.35
CA PHE A 20 -1.04 23.37 22.30
C PHE A 20 0.47 23.10 22.41
N SER A 21 0.89 22.46 23.48
CA SER A 21 2.28 22.03 23.69
C SER A 21 2.41 20.53 23.52
N LEU A 22 3.46 20.10 22.83
CA LEU A 22 3.86 18.71 22.73
C LEU A 22 5.13 18.50 23.55
N ASP A 23 5.17 17.40 24.31
CA ASP A 23 6.39 17.00 25.01
C ASP A 23 7.49 16.64 23.99
N SER A 24 8.75 16.90 24.38
CA SER A 24 9.90 16.60 23.51
C SER A 24 9.91 15.14 23.04
N GLU A 25 9.55 14.19 23.90
CA GLU A 25 9.47 12.76 23.55
C GLU A 25 8.40 12.47 22.48
N VAL A 26 7.27 13.19 22.51
CA VAL A 26 6.21 13.07 21.48
C VAL A 26 6.70 13.64 20.15
N ILE A 27 7.38 14.79 20.18
CA ILE A 27 7.95 15.42 18.98
C ILE A 27 9.00 14.51 18.35
N GLU A 28 9.92 13.96 19.15
CA GLU A 28 10.94 13.03 18.70
C GLU A 28 10.32 11.78 18.08
N PHE A 29 9.31 11.21 18.74
CA PHE A 29 8.61 10.03 18.24
C PHE A 29 7.96 10.27 16.87
N ILE A 30 7.27 11.42 16.70
CA ILE A 30 6.65 11.79 15.41
C ILE A 30 7.73 12.05 14.35
N ALA A 31 8.79 12.81 14.70
CA ALA A 31 9.89 13.11 13.78
C ALA A 31 10.64 11.89 13.29
N HIS A 32 10.74 10.83 14.11
CA HIS A 32 11.29 9.53 13.69
C HIS A 32 10.31 8.72 12.85
N SER A 33 9.01 8.78 13.15
CA SER A 33 7.98 7.97 12.49
C SER A 33 7.56 8.52 11.12
N CYS A 34 7.60 9.85 10.94
CA CYS A 34 7.16 10.55 9.74
C CYS A 34 8.36 11.15 9.02
N THR A 35 8.84 10.49 7.96
CA THR A 35 10.07 10.87 7.26
C THR A 35 9.88 11.33 5.82
N SER A 36 8.68 11.18 5.25
CA SER A 36 8.47 11.35 3.81
C SER A 36 8.17 12.79 3.39
N SER A 37 7.39 13.55 4.17
CA SER A 37 7.00 14.91 3.79
C SER A 37 6.52 15.77 4.97
N VAL A 38 6.52 17.09 4.79
CA VAL A 38 5.94 18.06 5.75
C VAL A 38 4.44 17.82 5.96
N ARG A 39 3.71 17.47 4.91
CA ARG A 39 2.27 17.14 5.00
C ARG A 39 2.00 15.93 5.89
N GLU A 40 2.88 14.96 5.88
CA GLU A 40 2.79 13.80 6.77
C GLU A 40 2.97 14.20 8.23
N LEU A 41 3.93 15.08 8.54
CA LEU A 41 4.14 15.62 9.87
C LEU A 41 2.92 16.41 10.37
N GLU A 42 2.38 17.30 9.55
CA GLU A 42 1.17 18.07 9.88
C GLU A 42 -0.05 17.15 10.10
N GLY A 43 -0.23 16.17 9.21
CA GLY A 43 -1.29 15.16 9.34
C GLY A 43 -1.16 14.31 10.60
N ALA A 44 0.06 14.00 11.02
CA ALA A 44 0.35 13.28 12.25
C ALA A 44 -0.07 14.07 13.50
N VAL A 45 0.23 15.36 13.53
CA VAL A 45 -0.18 16.27 14.62
C VAL A 45 -1.70 16.37 14.71
N ILE A 46 -2.38 16.58 13.58
CA ILE A 46 -3.85 16.67 13.52
C ILE A 46 -4.50 15.38 14.02
N LYS A 47 -3.98 14.22 13.63
CA LYS A 47 -4.49 12.91 14.09
C LYS A 47 -4.33 12.73 15.59
N LEU A 48 -3.18 13.13 16.13
CA LEU A 48 -2.90 13.03 17.55
C LEU A 48 -3.84 13.92 18.36
N LEU A 49 -4.10 15.13 17.91
CA LEU A 49 -5.07 16.05 18.50
C LEU A 49 -6.49 15.49 18.45
N ALA A 50 -6.91 14.99 17.30
CA ALA A 50 -8.23 14.37 17.15
C ALA A 50 -8.39 13.17 18.09
N TYR A 51 -7.36 12.32 18.20
CA TYR A 51 -7.39 11.16 19.09
C TYR A 51 -7.44 11.57 20.56
N SER A 52 -6.63 12.54 20.98
CA SER A 52 -6.66 13.12 22.32
C SER A 52 -8.06 13.69 22.66
N SER A 53 -8.66 14.45 21.75
CA SER A 53 -10.00 15.01 21.92
C SER A 53 -11.08 13.94 22.03
N LEU A 54 -11.03 12.92 21.17
CA LEU A 54 -12.04 11.82 21.15
C LEU A 54 -11.95 10.94 22.40
N THR A 55 -10.73 10.72 22.91
CA THR A 55 -10.51 9.88 24.10
C THR A 55 -10.53 10.68 25.40
N ASN A 56 -10.57 12.01 25.31
CA ASN A 56 -10.44 12.94 26.44
C ASN A 56 -9.20 12.67 27.30
N GLN A 57 -8.08 12.40 26.65
CA GLN A 57 -6.78 12.08 27.28
C GLN A 57 -5.75 13.14 26.92
N GLU A 58 -4.83 13.44 27.85
CA GLU A 58 -3.67 14.30 27.58
C GLU A 58 -2.73 13.66 26.56
N ILE A 59 -2.05 14.52 25.78
CA ILE A 59 -1.06 14.07 24.79
C ILE A 59 0.22 13.65 25.50
N THR A 60 0.37 12.35 25.65
CA THR A 60 1.55 11.69 26.24
C THR A 60 2.27 10.85 25.18
N PRO A 61 3.54 10.45 25.40
CA PRO A 61 4.23 9.53 24.51
C PRO A 61 3.48 8.20 24.30
N ASP A 62 2.79 7.71 25.32
CA ASP A 62 2.02 6.47 25.22
C ASP A 62 0.73 6.66 24.42
N LEU A 63 0.06 7.81 24.58
CA LEU A 63 -1.06 8.17 23.73
C LEU A 63 -0.61 8.31 22.27
N ALA A 64 0.52 8.96 22.01
CA ALA A 64 1.10 9.10 20.69
C ALA A 64 1.40 7.72 20.09
N LYS A 65 2.07 6.84 20.81
CA LYS A 65 2.34 5.45 20.39
C LYS A 65 1.04 4.69 20.07
N THR A 66 -0.01 4.86 20.87
CA THR A 66 -1.31 4.22 20.67
C THR A 66 -2.05 4.81 19.46
N ALA A 67 -2.12 6.14 19.34
CA ALA A 67 -2.72 6.83 18.20
C ALA A 67 -1.97 6.51 16.89
N PHE A 68 -0.64 6.36 16.98
CA PHE A 68 0.20 6.00 15.85
C PHE A 68 0.27 4.49 15.62
N ARG A 69 0.13 3.63 16.63
CA ARG A 69 -0.13 2.19 16.42
C ARG A 69 -1.48 1.97 15.76
N GLY A 70 -2.51 2.75 16.11
CA GLY A 70 -3.75 2.84 15.33
C GLY A 70 -3.54 3.44 13.93
N ALA A 71 -2.52 4.27 13.69
CA ALA A 71 -2.21 4.89 12.40
C ALA A 71 -1.01 4.23 11.67
N LEU A 72 -0.02 3.69 12.39
CA LEU A 72 1.05 2.80 11.89
C LEU A 72 0.61 1.33 11.90
N GLY A 73 -0.29 0.93 12.80
CA GLY A 73 -0.99 -0.32 12.78
C GLY A 73 -2.12 -0.32 11.73
N ARG A 74 -2.61 0.85 11.29
CA ARG A 74 -3.42 0.99 10.06
C ARG A 74 -2.59 1.06 8.78
N GLN A 75 -1.28 1.20 8.85
CA GLN A 75 -0.38 0.74 7.79
C GLN A 75 -0.10 -0.77 7.89
N GLN A 76 -0.49 -1.42 9.01
CA GLN A 76 -0.44 -2.89 9.19
C GLN A 76 -1.81 -3.54 9.50
N GLU A 77 -2.90 -2.73 9.72
CA GLU A 77 -4.28 -3.20 10.00
C GLU A 77 -5.39 -2.44 9.26
N THR A 78 -5.08 -1.55 8.31
CA THR A 78 -5.92 -1.50 7.13
C THR A 78 -5.70 -2.85 6.48
N GLY A 79 -6.74 -3.59 6.26
CA GLY A 79 -6.70 -4.76 5.40
C GLY A 79 -5.84 -4.39 4.19
N PRO A 80 -5.00 -5.26 3.70
CA PRO A 80 -3.76 -4.96 2.99
C PRO A 80 -3.99 -3.86 1.96
N VAL A 81 -3.35 -2.71 2.20
CA VAL A 81 -3.36 -1.58 1.25
C VAL A 81 -3.11 -2.20 -0.11
N LEU A 82 -4.04 -2.02 -1.02
CA LEU A 82 -3.91 -2.57 -2.35
C LEU A 82 -2.61 -2.04 -2.93
N SER A 83 -1.66 -2.92 -3.14
CA SER A 83 -0.37 -2.62 -3.73
C SER A 83 -0.07 -3.62 -4.84
N PRO A 84 0.80 -3.28 -5.80
CA PRO A 84 1.22 -4.23 -6.81
C PRO A 84 1.78 -5.54 -6.23
N GLU A 85 2.49 -5.45 -5.11
CA GLU A 85 3.04 -6.59 -4.38
C GLU A 85 1.92 -7.48 -3.84
N ARG A 86 0.89 -6.85 -3.28
CA ARG A 86 -0.28 -7.58 -2.74
C ARG A 86 -1.07 -8.29 -3.83
N ILE A 87 -1.26 -7.67 -4.98
CA ILE A 87 -1.90 -8.33 -6.14
C ILE A 87 -1.07 -9.54 -6.58
N ARG A 88 0.26 -9.43 -6.64
CA ARG A 88 1.14 -10.56 -6.97
C ARG A 88 1.00 -11.71 -5.98
N GLU A 89 0.94 -11.43 -4.68
CA GLU A 89 0.74 -12.43 -3.63
C GLU A 89 -0.59 -13.16 -3.77
N ILE A 90 -1.68 -12.43 -4.00
CA ILE A 90 -3.02 -12.99 -4.17
C ILE A 90 -3.08 -13.88 -5.41
N VAL A 91 -2.57 -13.40 -6.54
CA VAL A 91 -2.51 -14.18 -7.77
C VAL A 91 -1.63 -15.42 -7.57
N ALA A 92 -0.45 -15.28 -6.97
CA ALA A 92 0.45 -16.40 -6.70
C ALA A 92 -0.22 -17.48 -5.85
N ARG A 93 -0.93 -17.08 -4.79
CA ARG A 93 -1.67 -17.99 -3.92
C ARG A 93 -2.76 -18.75 -4.68
N ARG A 94 -3.53 -18.05 -5.50
CA ARG A 94 -4.64 -18.62 -6.27
C ARG A 94 -4.16 -19.63 -7.33
N TRP A 95 -3.04 -19.33 -7.97
CA TRP A 95 -2.40 -20.25 -8.94
C TRP A 95 -1.44 -21.25 -8.29
N ARG A 96 -1.32 -21.27 -6.96
CA ARG A 96 -0.46 -22.17 -6.17
C ARG A 96 1.02 -22.11 -6.60
N VAL A 97 1.49 -20.90 -6.88
CA VAL A 97 2.90 -20.62 -7.18
C VAL A 97 3.48 -19.65 -6.15
N ARG A 98 4.80 -19.53 -6.10
CA ARG A 98 5.45 -18.57 -5.22
C ARG A 98 5.40 -17.17 -5.82
N ALA A 99 5.14 -16.14 -4.99
CA ALA A 99 5.05 -14.76 -5.44
C ALA A 99 6.37 -14.24 -6.03
N ASP A 100 7.52 -14.64 -5.45
CA ASP A 100 8.86 -14.32 -5.98
C ASP A 100 9.14 -14.99 -7.34
N ALA A 101 8.54 -16.13 -7.62
CA ALA A 101 8.68 -16.79 -8.91
C ALA A 101 8.02 -16.00 -10.05
N LEU A 102 7.02 -15.17 -9.77
CA LEU A 102 6.37 -14.31 -10.77
C LEU A 102 7.32 -13.23 -11.32
N THR A 103 8.30 -12.80 -10.53
CA THR A 103 9.33 -11.82 -10.94
C THR A 103 10.55 -12.48 -11.59
N SER A 104 10.64 -13.80 -11.53
CA SER A 104 11.77 -14.56 -12.07
C SER A 104 11.82 -14.54 -13.60
N LYS A 105 13.00 -14.84 -14.17
CA LYS A 105 13.19 -14.96 -15.62
C LYS A 105 12.61 -16.27 -16.21
N ARG A 106 12.13 -17.19 -15.37
CA ARG A 106 11.55 -18.46 -15.81
C ARG A 106 10.31 -18.25 -16.68
N ARG A 107 10.18 -19.05 -17.74
CA ARG A 107 9.10 -18.98 -18.73
C ARG A 107 8.28 -20.27 -18.80
N THR A 108 8.14 -20.95 -17.68
CA THR A 108 7.30 -22.14 -17.57
C THR A 108 5.82 -21.76 -17.62
N LYS A 109 4.98 -22.63 -18.15
CA LYS A 109 3.55 -22.35 -18.39
C LYS A 109 2.80 -22.04 -17.10
N ASP A 110 3.15 -22.72 -16.03
CA ASP A 110 2.64 -22.53 -14.66
C ASP A 110 2.95 -21.14 -14.05
N LEU A 111 4.02 -20.46 -14.51
CA LEU A 111 4.39 -19.10 -14.09
C LEU A 111 3.94 -18.02 -15.09
N THR A 112 3.78 -18.38 -16.36
CA THR A 112 3.46 -17.40 -17.40
C THR A 112 2.05 -16.86 -17.24
N VAL A 113 1.06 -17.73 -17.06
CA VAL A 113 -0.34 -17.35 -16.92
C VAL A 113 -0.57 -16.46 -15.67
N PRO A 114 -0.18 -16.87 -14.44
CA PRO A 114 -0.39 -16.02 -13.27
C PRO A 114 0.39 -14.72 -13.35
N ARG A 115 1.56 -14.70 -13.98
CA ARG A 115 2.30 -13.46 -14.23
C ARG A 115 1.53 -12.48 -15.11
N GLN A 116 0.93 -12.98 -16.20
CA GLN A 116 0.12 -12.19 -17.12
C GLN A 116 -1.12 -11.65 -16.40
N VAL A 117 -1.81 -12.47 -15.63
CA VAL A 117 -2.96 -12.04 -14.80
C VAL A 117 -2.56 -10.98 -13.77
N ALA A 118 -1.43 -11.14 -13.10
CA ALA A 118 -0.95 -10.13 -12.15
C ALA A 118 -0.64 -8.78 -12.84
N MET A 119 -0.01 -8.78 -14.01
CA MET A 119 0.23 -7.57 -14.81
C MET A 119 -1.09 -6.89 -15.22
N PHE A 120 -2.06 -7.67 -15.69
CA PHE A 120 -3.39 -7.20 -16.07
C PHE A 120 -4.11 -6.53 -14.88
N LEU A 121 -4.20 -7.22 -13.74
CA LEU A 121 -4.86 -6.69 -12.54
C LEU A 121 -4.16 -5.46 -11.96
N ILE A 122 -2.83 -5.40 -12.01
CA ILE A 122 -2.06 -4.21 -11.59
C ILE A 122 -2.34 -3.04 -12.54
N LYS A 123 -2.38 -3.25 -13.86
CA LYS A 123 -2.70 -2.19 -14.81
C LYS A 123 -4.12 -1.65 -14.62
N GLU A 124 -5.06 -2.53 -14.30
CA GLU A 124 -6.46 -2.17 -14.06
C GLU A 124 -6.65 -1.40 -12.73
N SER A 125 -5.87 -1.76 -11.70
CA SER A 125 -6.02 -1.20 -10.35
C SER A 125 -5.19 0.06 -10.10
N PHE A 126 -4.15 0.30 -10.91
CA PHE A 126 -3.22 1.40 -10.73
C PHE A 126 -2.95 2.13 -12.04
N ASP A 127 -2.84 3.44 -11.97
CA ASP A 127 -2.40 4.27 -13.10
C ASP A 127 -0.86 4.23 -13.24
N LEU A 128 -0.34 3.03 -13.53
CA LEU A 128 1.08 2.80 -13.76
C LEU A 128 1.39 2.70 -15.26
N SER A 129 2.54 3.24 -15.66
CA SER A 129 3.04 3.03 -17.02
C SER A 129 3.41 1.56 -17.24
N LEU A 130 3.34 1.11 -18.49
CA LEU A 130 3.72 -0.27 -18.85
C LEU A 130 5.19 -0.57 -18.51
N GLY A 131 6.08 0.42 -18.64
CA GLY A 131 7.48 0.31 -18.23
C GLY A 131 7.61 0.06 -16.72
N ARG A 132 6.87 0.81 -15.90
CA ARG A 132 6.86 0.63 -14.46
C ARG A 132 6.33 -0.73 -14.04
N ILE A 133 5.28 -1.22 -14.70
CA ILE A 133 4.79 -2.59 -14.48
C ILE A 133 5.87 -3.61 -14.86
N GLY A 134 6.56 -3.42 -15.98
CA GLY A 134 7.66 -4.29 -16.39
C GLY A 134 8.77 -4.40 -15.35
N GLU A 135 9.16 -3.28 -14.73
CA GLU A 135 10.13 -3.24 -13.62
C GLU A 135 9.67 -4.09 -12.42
N LEU A 136 8.40 -4.03 -12.06
CA LEU A 136 7.82 -4.83 -10.96
C LEU A 136 7.87 -6.34 -11.21
N PHE A 137 8.06 -6.76 -12.46
CA PHE A 137 8.16 -8.17 -12.87
C PHE A 137 9.55 -8.58 -13.38
N GLY A 138 10.59 -7.98 -12.80
CA GLY A 138 11.99 -8.35 -13.07
C GLY A 138 12.59 -7.69 -14.30
N GLY A 139 12.18 -6.47 -14.61
CA GLY A 139 12.73 -5.66 -15.71
C GLY A 139 12.25 -6.12 -17.09
N ARG A 140 10.96 -6.43 -17.23
CA ARG A 140 10.37 -6.81 -18.52
C ARG A 140 10.05 -5.58 -19.36
N ASP A 141 10.22 -5.72 -20.67
CA ASP A 141 9.88 -4.65 -21.62
C ASP A 141 8.40 -4.29 -21.59
N HIS A 142 8.08 -3.04 -21.89
CA HIS A 142 6.69 -2.58 -22.04
C HIS A 142 5.92 -3.39 -23.09
N SER A 143 6.57 -3.83 -24.17
CA SER A 143 5.98 -4.69 -25.18
C SER A 143 5.57 -6.07 -24.62
N THR A 144 6.35 -6.65 -23.72
CA THR A 144 6.01 -7.87 -23.01
C THR A 144 4.80 -7.67 -22.10
N VAL A 145 4.72 -6.52 -21.42
CA VAL A 145 3.60 -6.18 -20.54
C VAL A 145 2.31 -6.00 -21.33
N ILE A 146 2.32 -5.24 -22.43
CA ILE A 146 1.13 -5.02 -23.26
C ILE A 146 0.64 -6.33 -23.89
N HIS A 147 1.57 -7.19 -24.35
CA HIS A 147 1.22 -8.50 -24.89
C HIS A 147 0.57 -9.39 -23.80
N SER A 148 1.10 -9.35 -22.58
CA SER A 148 0.57 -10.09 -21.44
C SER A 148 -0.85 -9.67 -21.09
N ILE A 149 -1.12 -8.37 -21.06
CA ILE A 149 -2.45 -7.79 -20.78
C ILE A 149 -3.46 -8.24 -21.85
N ARG A 150 -3.14 -8.06 -23.13
CA ARG A 150 -3.99 -8.48 -24.26
C ARG A 150 -4.28 -9.99 -24.23
N LYS A 151 -3.28 -10.77 -23.88
CA LYS A 151 -3.46 -12.23 -23.77
C LYS A 151 -4.48 -12.63 -22.71
N VAL A 152 -4.49 -11.93 -21.57
CA VAL A 152 -5.49 -12.16 -20.51
C VAL A 152 -6.88 -11.72 -20.98
N GLU A 153 -7.00 -10.55 -21.60
CA GLU A 153 -8.28 -10.06 -22.16
C GLU A 153 -8.87 -11.05 -23.17
N GLU A 154 -8.07 -11.51 -24.14
CA GLU A 154 -8.49 -12.51 -25.13
C GLU A 154 -8.91 -13.84 -24.50
N GLU A 155 -8.18 -14.31 -23.49
CA GLU A 155 -8.50 -15.58 -22.83
C GLU A 155 -9.76 -15.49 -21.97
N MET A 156 -10.00 -14.31 -21.32
CA MET A 156 -11.24 -14.06 -20.58
C MET A 156 -12.47 -14.04 -21.49
N GLU A 157 -12.33 -13.62 -22.75
CA GLU A 157 -13.42 -13.68 -23.74
C GLU A 157 -13.71 -15.12 -24.20
N ARG A 158 -12.69 -15.95 -24.34
CA ARG A 158 -12.79 -17.32 -24.87
C ARG A 158 -13.17 -18.35 -23.82
N ASP A 159 -12.65 -18.20 -22.60
CA ASP A 159 -12.83 -19.16 -21.51
C ASP A 159 -13.56 -18.54 -20.32
N PRO A 160 -14.86 -18.86 -20.14
CA PRO A 160 -15.63 -18.41 -18.99
C PRO A 160 -15.04 -18.85 -17.64
N ALA A 161 -14.42 -20.04 -17.56
CA ALA A 161 -13.81 -20.53 -16.34
C ALA A 161 -12.56 -19.71 -15.97
N PHE A 162 -11.74 -19.36 -16.96
CA PHE A 162 -10.60 -18.47 -16.76
C PHE A 162 -11.05 -17.07 -16.33
N ARG A 163 -12.09 -16.53 -16.95
CA ARG A 163 -12.69 -15.24 -16.57
C ARG A 163 -13.14 -15.24 -15.11
N GLU A 164 -13.85 -16.28 -14.66
CA GLU A 164 -14.26 -16.42 -13.26
C GLU A 164 -13.07 -16.50 -12.30
N LEU A 165 -12.00 -17.17 -12.70
CA LEU A 165 -10.77 -17.26 -11.90
C LEU A 165 -10.10 -15.87 -11.73
N VAL A 166 -10.04 -15.06 -12.79
CA VAL A 166 -9.53 -13.68 -12.73
C VAL A 166 -10.44 -12.78 -11.90
N HIS A 167 -11.76 -12.89 -12.06
CA HIS A 167 -12.73 -12.15 -11.24
C HIS A 167 -12.65 -12.53 -9.76
N ALA A 168 -12.45 -13.79 -9.45
CA ALA A 168 -12.24 -14.25 -8.08
C ALA A 168 -10.94 -13.68 -7.48
N ALA A 169 -9.86 -13.62 -8.24
CA ALA A 169 -8.63 -12.95 -7.80
C ALA A 169 -8.85 -11.45 -7.55
N ARG A 170 -9.63 -10.78 -8.40
CA ARG A 170 -10.03 -9.37 -8.20
C ARG A 170 -10.84 -9.18 -6.92
N LYS A 171 -11.80 -10.05 -6.63
CA LYS A 171 -12.59 -10.00 -5.39
C LYS A 171 -11.73 -10.17 -4.14
N ASP A 172 -10.70 -10.99 -4.18
CA ASP A 172 -9.82 -11.24 -3.03
C ASP A 172 -9.08 -9.98 -2.53
N PHE A 173 -8.89 -8.96 -3.37
CA PHE A 173 -8.32 -7.70 -2.95
C PHE A 173 -9.33 -6.53 -2.89
N SER A 174 -10.49 -6.65 -3.54
CA SER A 174 -11.59 -5.68 -3.43
C SER A 174 -12.51 -5.96 -2.23
N GLY A 175 -12.57 -7.19 -1.74
CA GLY A 175 -13.47 -7.65 -0.68
C GLY A 175 -13.01 -7.32 0.75
N THR A 176 -11.89 -6.64 0.94
CA THR A 176 -11.44 -6.18 2.26
C THR A 176 -12.16 -4.91 2.73
N ASP A 177 -12.97 -4.27 1.89
CA ASP A 177 -13.76 -3.08 2.26
C ASP A 177 -15.18 -3.40 2.78
N SER A 178 -15.61 -4.66 2.80
CA SER A 178 -17.02 -5.03 3.11
C SER A 178 -17.24 -5.79 4.41
N ALA A 179 -16.27 -5.84 5.32
CA ALA A 179 -16.44 -6.47 6.63
C ALA A 179 -16.48 -5.44 7.77
N SER A 180 -17.41 -4.48 7.68
CA SER A 180 -17.85 -3.67 8.82
C SER A 180 -19.24 -3.11 8.51
N SER A 181 -20.24 -3.92 8.74
CA SER A 181 -21.62 -3.52 9.06
C SER A 181 -22.13 -4.41 10.15
#